data_6af882fae5733efd796dedf7466a91b3
#
_entry.id   6af882fae5733efd796dedf7466a91b3
#
_cell.length_a   1.000
_cell.length_b   1.000
_cell.length_c   1.000
_cell.angle_alpha   90.00
_cell.angle_beta   90.00
_cell.angle_gamma   90.00
#
_symmetry.space_group_name_H-M   'P 1'
#
loop_
_entity.id
_entity.type
_entity.pdbx_description
1 polymer ?
#
loop_
_entity_poly.entity_id
_entity_poly.type
_entity_poly.pdbx_seq_one_letter_code
_entity_poly.pdbx_strand_id
1 'polypeptide(L)'
;TDIVKALYDRGMKIIDLSADYRLHNPEDYGKWYGWEHPHPDYLAKSTFGVPELHREEIKKSQLVSCPGCMAVTSMLALNPLIKNDLIDTDHIIVDSKIGSSGAGAGAGTSHAMRAGVIRPYKPAKHRHTGEIEQELSQTAGKKIKVAMSPHAVDVVRGILCTNHTFLKKDIDEKDLWKIYRSEYSEERFIRLIRDKEGLHKFPDPKFLVGSNFCDIGFDLDRENNRLIALSASDNLMKGAAGSAIQNMNVMSGFDEFEGIMYSPLTPV
;
A
#
# COMPACT_ATOMS: atom_id res chain seq x y z
N THR A 1 -13.55 14.83 8.62
CA THR A 1 -12.72 16.04 8.36
C THR A 1 -12.72 17.01 9.53
N ASP A 2 -13.88 17.40 10.09
CA ASP A 2 -13.99 18.45 11.13
C ASP A 2 -13.30 18.06 12.44
N ILE A 3 -13.36 16.79 12.84
CA ILE A 3 -12.69 16.28 14.04
C ILE A 3 -11.18 16.46 13.91
N VAL A 4 -10.61 16.09 12.77
CA VAL A 4 -9.15 16.21 12.50
C VAL A 4 -8.74 17.68 12.57
N LYS A 5 -9.50 18.58 11.93
CA LYS A 5 -9.25 20.01 11.99
C LYS A 5 -9.24 20.53 13.44
N ALA A 6 -10.29 20.21 14.21
CA ALA A 6 -10.42 20.66 15.59
C ALA A 6 -9.29 20.16 16.51
N LEU A 7 -8.80 18.93 16.31
CA LEU A 7 -7.67 18.37 17.05
C LEU A 7 -6.34 18.98 16.61
N TYR A 8 -6.17 19.18 15.30
CA TYR A 8 -4.98 19.81 14.74
C TYR A 8 -4.77 21.22 15.29
N ASP A 9 -5.85 22.02 15.29
CA ASP A 9 -5.81 23.42 15.78
C ASP A 9 -5.49 23.52 17.30
N ARG A 10 -5.68 22.42 18.04
CA ARG A 10 -5.28 22.28 19.45
C ARG A 10 -3.85 21.78 19.64
N GLY A 11 -3.08 21.62 18.57
CA GLY A 11 -1.69 21.13 18.62
C GLY A 11 -1.53 19.65 18.90
N MET A 12 -2.61 18.84 18.74
CA MET A 12 -2.55 17.40 18.98
C MET A 12 -1.86 16.68 17.81
N LYS A 13 -1.06 15.66 18.12
CA LYS A 13 -0.57 14.71 17.12
C LYS A 13 -1.69 13.78 16.70
N ILE A 14 -1.87 13.60 15.39
CA ILE A 14 -3.01 12.89 14.80
C ILE A 14 -2.52 11.83 13.83
N ILE A 15 -3.07 10.63 13.96
CA ILE A 15 -2.93 9.56 12.96
C ILE A 15 -4.33 9.24 12.44
N ASP A 16 -4.57 9.57 11.19
CA ASP A 16 -5.85 9.41 10.53
C ASP A 16 -5.87 8.13 9.69
N LEU A 17 -6.78 7.20 10.02
CA LEU A 17 -7.02 5.98 9.25
C LEU A 17 -8.13 6.16 8.22
N SER A 18 -8.83 7.29 8.24
CA SER A 18 -9.87 7.60 7.25
C SER A 18 -9.26 7.90 5.87
N ALA A 19 -10.11 8.19 4.91
CA ALA A 19 -9.64 8.61 3.59
C ALA A 19 -9.51 10.12 3.46
N ASP A 20 -9.83 10.87 4.52
CA ASP A 20 -10.11 12.29 4.44
C ASP A 20 -8.88 13.15 4.13
N TYR A 21 -7.68 12.70 4.51
CA TYR A 21 -6.44 13.48 4.34
C TYR A 21 -5.36 12.75 3.54
N ARG A 22 -5.73 11.75 2.74
CA ARG A 22 -4.76 10.93 1.96
C ARG A 22 -4.24 11.61 0.70
N LEU A 23 -5.10 12.41 0.03
CA LEU A 23 -4.72 13.07 -1.20
C LEU A 23 -4.34 14.53 -0.92
N HIS A 24 -3.25 14.99 -1.53
CA HIS A 24 -2.75 16.34 -1.34
C HIS A 24 -3.48 17.37 -2.20
N ASN A 25 -3.94 16.95 -3.40
CA ASN A 25 -4.71 17.82 -4.27
C ASN A 25 -6.20 17.76 -3.95
N PRO A 26 -6.84 18.87 -3.54
CA PRO A 26 -8.27 18.89 -3.21
C PRO A 26 -9.18 18.49 -4.39
N GLU A 27 -8.79 18.76 -5.63
CA GLU A 27 -9.57 18.40 -6.82
C GLU A 27 -9.69 16.88 -6.99
N ASP A 28 -8.73 16.11 -6.51
CA ASP A 28 -8.73 14.66 -6.61
C ASP A 28 -9.79 14.00 -5.71
N TYR A 29 -10.31 14.72 -4.68
CA TYR A 29 -11.40 14.21 -3.86
C TYR A 29 -12.70 14.06 -4.64
N GLY A 30 -13.04 15.03 -5.50
CA GLY A 30 -14.19 14.92 -6.40
C GLY A 30 -14.07 13.72 -7.33
N LYS A 31 -12.89 13.49 -7.90
CA LYS A 31 -12.60 12.38 -8.83
C LYS A 31 -12.66 11.01 -8.16
N TRP A 32 -12.00 10.84 -7.01
CA TRP A 32 -11.76 9.52 -6.41
C TRP A 32 -12.73 9.15 -5.30
N TYR A 33 -13.23 10.16 -4.56
CA TYR A 33 -14.10 9.96 -3.41
C TYR A 33 -15.54 10.44 -3.64
N GLY A 34 -15.77 11.31 -4.64
CA GLY A 34 -17.10 11.80 -5.00
C GLY A 34 -17.63 12.94 -4.13
N TRP A 35 -16.73 13.64 -3.41
CA TRP A 35 -17.07 14.80 -2.58
C TRP A 35 -15.96 15.85 -2.60
N GLU A 36 -16.29 17.10 -2.31
CA GLU A 36 -15.33 18.20 -2.22
C GLU A 36 -14.78 18.29 -0.80
N HIS A 37 -13.46 18.48 -0.67
CA HIS A 37 -12.82 18.51 0.65
C HIS A 37 -13.14 19.83 1.37
N PRO A 38 -13.78 19.82 2.58
CA PRO A 38 -14.23 21.04 3.25
C PRO A 38 -13.07 21.84 3.86
N HIS A 39 -11.89 21.25 4.04
CA HIS A 39 -10.72 21.88 4.64
C HIS A 39 -9.46 21.66 3.79
N PRO A 40 -9.40 22.19 2.55
CA PRO A 40 -8.30 21.93 1.63
C PRO A 40 -6.94 22.42 2.17
N ASP A 41 -6.91 23.45 3.00
CA ASP A 41 -5.67 23.98 3.60
C ASP A 41 -4.97 22.99 4.55
N TYR A 42 -5.68 21.96 5.02
CA TYR A 42 -5.11 20.93 5.89
C TYR A 42 -4.52 19.76 5.10
N LEU A 43 -4.83 19.63 3.81
CA LEU A 43 -4.26 18.58 2.97
C LEU A 43 -2.74 18.72 2.84
N ALA A 44 -2.25 19.96 2.64
CA ALA A 44 -0.83 20.23 2.58
C ALA A 44 -0.09 20.05 3.92
N LYS A 45 -0.82 19.93 5.03
CA LYS A 45 -0.27 19.69 6.37
C LYS A 45 -0.23 18.20 6.74
N SER A 46 -0.86 17.36 5.93
CA SER A 46 -0.88 15.90 6.13
C SER A 46 0.34 15.27 5.48
N THR A 47 1.02 14.42 6.25
CA THR A 47 2.07 13.53 5.71
C THR A 47 1.46 12.17 5.40
N PHE A 48 1.79 11.61 4.25
CA PHE A 48 1.31 10.30 3.87
C PHE A 48 2.03 9.21 4.66
N GLY A 49 1.28 8.40 5.40
CA GLY A 49 1.77 7.53 6.46
C GLY A 49 2.34 6.21 5.98
N VAL A 50 3.41 6.24 5.21
CA VAL A 50 4.20 5.07 4.79
C VAL A 50 5.64 5.27 5.29
N PRO A 51 6.01 4.79 6.48
CA PRO A 51 7.33 5.02 7.06
C PRO A 51 8.48 4.60 6.16
N GLU A 52 8.31 3.56 5.38
CA GLU A 52 9.31 3.07 4.42
C GLU A 52 9.64 4.09 3.31
N LEU A 53 8.77 5.09 3.10
CA LEU A 53 8.94 6.13 2.07
C LEU A 53 9.11 7.52 2.69
N HIS A 54 8.50 7.81 3.84
CA HIS A 54 8.33 9.16 4.40
C HIS A 54 8.75 9.28 5.87
N ARG A 55 9.66 8.43 6.36
CA ARG A 55 10.03 8.36 7.79
C ARG A 55 10.45 9.72 8.37
N GLU A 56 11.26 10.48 7.67
CA GLU A 56 11.78 11.75 8.18
C GLU A 56 10.71 12.87 8.20
N GLU A 57 9.76 12.82 7.29
CA GLU A 57 8.60 13.70 7.27
C GLU A 57 7.62 13.35 8.39
N ILE A 58 7.36 12.05 8.60
CA ILE A 58 6.47 11.55 9.66
C ILE A 58 6.99 11.96 11.06
N LYS A 59 8.28 11.88 11.31
CA LYS A 59 8.89 12.33 12.58
C LYS A 59 8.56 13.78 12.92
N LYS A 60 8.39 14.64 11.92
CA LYS A 60 8.16 16.07 12.06
C LYS A 60 6.69 16.45 11.94
N SER A 61 5.85 15.51 11.54
CA SER A 61 4.45 15.78 11.24
C SER A 61 3.58 15.86 12.48
N GLN A 62 2.55 16.70 12.42
CA GLN A 62 1.46 16.72 13.40
C GLN A 62 0.26 15.89 12.93
N LEU A 63 0.07 15.76 11.62
CA LEU A 63 -1.01 14.97 11.01
C LEU A 63 -0.41 13.95 10.03
N VAL A 64 -0.63 12.68 10.30
CA VAL A 64 -0.25 11.58 9.43
C VAL A 64 -1.51 10.86 8.95
N SER A 65 -1.68 10.74 7.64
CA SER A 65 -2.79 10.03 7.02
C SER A 65 -2.35 8.65 6.54
N CYS A 66 -2.90 7.60 7.15
CA CYS A 66 -2.57 6.23 6.78
C CYS A 66 -3.15 5.86 5.41
N PRO A 67 -2.39 5.19 4.54
CA PRO A 67 -2.82 4.80 3.20
C PRO A 67 -3.95 3.77 3.22
N GLY A 68 -4.62 3.64 2.09
CA GLY A 68 -5.48 2.49 1.84
C GLY A 68 -4.70 1.19 1.73
N CYS A 69 -5.29 0.09 2.22
CA CYS A 69 -4.59 -1.17 2.37
C CYS A 69 -3.99 -1.74 1.07
N MET A 70 -4.74 -1.74 -0.04
CA MET A 70 -4.20 -2.19 -1.33
C MET A 70 -3.23 -1.16 -1.94
N ALA A 71 -3.38 0.13 -1.60
CA ALA A 71 -2.48 1.16 -2.07
C ALA A 71 -1.08 0.97 -1.49
N VAL A 72 -0.94 0.86 -0.16
CA VAL A 72 0.37 0.65 0.46
C VAL A 72 1.02 -0.64 -0.01
N THR A 73 0.26 -1.74 -0.12
CA THR A 73 0.77 -3.03 -0.59
C THR A 73 1.34 -2.94 -2.00
N SER A 74 0.64 -2.25 -2.93
CA SER A 74 1.11 -2.07 -4.31
C SER A 74 2.29 -1.11 -4.41
N MET A 75 2.22 0.04 -3.71
CA MET A 75 3.26 1.07 -3.77
C MET A 75 4.61 0.55 -3.31
N LEU A 76 4.66 -0.23 -2.24
CA LEU A 76 5.90 -0.82 -1.73
C LEU A 76 6.57 -1.74 -2.76
N ALA A 77 5.81 -2.45 -3.59
CA ALA A 77 6.39 -3.26 -4.67
C ALA A 77 6.82 -2.42 -5.88
N LEU A 78 6.12 -1.33 -6.19
CA LEU A 78 6.36 -0.52 -7.38
C LEU A 78 7.42 0.58 -7.19
N ASN A 79 7.54 1.12 -5.98
CA ASN A 79 8.41 2.27 -5.70
C ASN A 79 9.88 2.06 -6.13
N PRO A 80 10.55 0.91 -5.84
CA PRO A 80 11.92 0.71 -6.28
C PRO A 80 12.08 0.73 -7.81
N LEU A 81 11.06 0.26 -8.54
CA LEU A 81 11.07 0.21 -10.00
C LEU A 81 10.95 1.61 -10.60
N ILE A 82 10.09 2.45 -10.01
CA ILE A 82 9.88 3.84 -10.41
C ILE A 82 11.12 4.68 -10.08
N LYS A 83 11.64 4.56 -8.87
CA LYS A 83 12.82 5.30 -8.39
C LYS A 83 14.06 5.06 -9.25
N ASN A 84 14.19 3.86 -9.82
CA ASN A 84 15.30 3.47 -10.70
C ASN A 84 14.96 3.59 -12.20
N ASP A 85 13.85 4.19 -12.56
CA ASP A 85 13.38 4.40 -13.94
C ASP A 85 13.44 3.12 -14.81
N LEU A 86 12.99 1.99 -14.23
CA LEU A 86 13.10 0.67 -14.89
C LEU A 86 11.90 0.33 -15.76
N ILE A 87 10.74 0.88 -15.45
CA ILE A 87 9.46 0.48 -16.06
C ILE A 87 8.80 1.62 -16.82
N ASP A 88 8.01 1.26 -17.81
CA ASP A 88 7.12 2.18 -18.49
C ASP A 88 6.04 2.66 -17.52
N THR A 89 6.01 3.96 -17.29
CA THR A 89 5.08 4.61 -16.37
C THR A 89 3.70 4.90 -16.94
N ASP A 90 3.52 4.69 -18.24
CA ASP A 90 2.22 4.87 -18.88
C ASP A 90 1.36 3.58 -18.85
N HIS A 91 1.99 2.45 -18.51
CA HIS A 91 1.34 1.12 -18.54
C HIS A 91 1.59 0.35 -17.23
N ILE A 92 1.06 0.86 -16.12
CA ILE A 92 1.08 0.18 -14.82
C ILE A 92 -0.33 -0.36 -14.52
N ILE A 93 -0.43 -1.68 -14.35
CA ILE A 93 -1.70 -2.35 -14.04
C ILE A 93 -1.58 -3.02 -12.67
N VAL A 94 -2.49 -2.69 -11.77
CA VAL A 94 -2.57 -3.25 -10.42
C VAL A 94 -3.80 -4.14 -10.32
N ASP A 95 -3.61 -5.45 -10.27
CA ASP A 95 -4.65 -6.43 -10.04
C ASP A 95 -4.59 -6.92 -8.59
N SER A 96 -5.52 -6.44 -7.76
CA SER A 96 -5.52 -6.70 -6.32
C SER A 96 -6.61 -7.66 -5.89
N LYS A 97 -6.27 -8.63 -5.05
CA LYS A 97 -7.19 -9.54 -4.36
C LYS A 97 -7.24 -9.16 -2.90
N ILE A 98 -8.45 -9.03 -2.32
CA ILE A 98 -8.62 -8.64 -0.93
C ILE A 98 -9.70 -9.44 -0.23
N GLY A 99 -9.39 -9.81 1.02
CA GLY A 99 -10.32 -10.51 1.89
C GLY A 99 -11.51 -9.66 2.34
N SER A 100 -12.54 -10.34 2.87
CA SER A 100 -13.83 -9.75 3.23
C SER A 100 -13.74 -8.65 4.31
N SER A 101 -12.79 -8.74 5.23
CA SER A 101 -12.58 -7.73 6.29
C SER A 101 -12.15 -6.37 5.75
N GLY A 102 -11.63 -6.28 4.52
CA GLY A 102 -11.29 -5.01 3.86
C GLY A 102 -12.49 -4.14 3.48
N ALA A 103 -13.71 -4.66 3.59
CA ALA A 103 -14.93 -3.92 3.30
C ALA A 103 -15.50 -3.15 4.49
N GLY A 104 -14.94 -3.33 5.70
CA GLY A 104 -15.48 -2.75 6.93
C GLY A 104 -16.71 -3.50 7.46
N ALA A 105 -17.37 -2.91 8.46
CA ALA A 105 -18.44 -3.53 9.24
C ALA A 105 -19.86 -3.35 8.65
N GLY A 106 -19.99 -2.84 7.43
CA GLY A 106 -21.31 -2.61 6.81
C GLY A 106 -22.06 -3.91 6.52
N ALA A 107 -23.36 -3.98 6.81
CA ALA A 107 -24.19 -5.18 6.68
C ALA A 107 -24.19 -5.79 5.26
N GLY A 108 -24.11 -4.97 4.21
CA GLY A 108 -24.04 -5.43 2.81
C GLY A 108 -22.68 -5.98 2.39
N THR A 109 -21.69 -5.97 3.29
CA THR A 109 -20.31 -6.35 3.01
C THR A 109 -19.79 -7.44 3.94
N SER A 110 -20.68 -8.09 4.67
CA SER A 110 -20.33 -9.16 5.62
C SER A 110 -19.57 -10.30 4.96
N HIS A 111 -18.79 -11.03 5.75
CA HIS A 111 -18.06 -12.22 5.28
C HIS A 111 -19.01 -13.25 4.65
N ALA A 112 -20.20 -13.44 5.23
CA ALA A 112 -21.23 -14.34 4.68
C ALA A 112 -21.62 -14.00 3.23
N MET A 113 -21.64 -12.73 2.85
CA MET A 113 -21.91 -12.28 1.49
C MET A 113 -20.70 -12.47 0.55
N ARG A 114 -19.55 -12.81 1.07
CA ARG A 114 -18.29 -12.98 0.34
C ARG A 114 -17.76 -14.40 0.36
N ALA A 115 -18.39 -15.30 1.12
CA ALA A 115 -18.02 -16.72 1.12
C ALA A 115 -18.21 -17.32 -0.28
N GLY A 116 -17.23 -18.06 -0.76
CA GLY A 116 -17.25 -18.72 -2.07
C GLY A 116 -17.15 -17.78 -3.28
N VAL A 117 -16.78 -16.51 -3.11
CA VAL A 117 -16.72 -15.57 -4.24
C VAL A 117 -15.29 -15.24 -4.70
N ILE A 118 -15.17 -15.04 -6.01
CA ILE A 118 -14.11 -14.24 -6.65
C ILE A 118 -14.84 -13.21 -7.49
N ARG A 119 -14.85 -11.95 -7.05
CA ARG A 119 -15.69 -10.92 -7.64
C ARG A 119 -14.93 -9.62 -7.86
N PRO A 120 -14.82 -9.12 -9.12
CA PRO A 120 -14.32 -7.77 -9.36
C PRO A 120 -15.31 -6.72 -8.80
N TYR A 121 -14.76 -5.64 -8.27
CA TYR A 121 -15.56 -4.49 -7.83
C TYR A 121 -14.82 -3.18 -8.16
N LYS A 122 -15.54 -2.16 -8.64
CA LYS A 122 -14.98 -0.88 -9.08
C LYS A 122 -13.73 -1.02 -9.96
N PRO A 123 -13.75 -1.82 -11.04
CA PRO A 123 -12.54 -2.20 -11.79
C PRO A 123 -11.87 -1.04 -12.53
N ALA A 124 -12.54 0.09 -12.71
CA ALA A 124 -12.00 1.24 -13.42
C ALA A 124 -11.82 2.50 -12.54
N LYS A 125 -12.42 2.55 -11.36
CA LYS A 125 -12.44 3.76 -10.51
C LYS A 125 -12.39 3.43 -9.03
N HIS A 126 -11.40 2.67 -8.62
CA HIS A 126 -11.17 2.43 -7.20
C HIS A 126 -10.39 3.58 -6.59
N ARG A 127 -10.81 4.08 -5.41
CA ARG A 127 -10.20 5.24 -4.73
C ARG A 127 -8.70 5.09 -4.43
N HIS A 128 -8.22 3.87 -4.16
CA HIS A 128 -6.79 3.62 -3.93
C HIS A 128 -5.91 3.90 -5.17
N THR A 129 -6.51 3.98 -6.37
CA THR A 129 -5.79 4.39 -7.57
C THR A 129 -5.21 5.79 -7.42
N GLY A 130 -5.99 6.72 -6.87
CA GLY A 130 -5.51 8.10 -6.61
C GLY A 130 -4.32 8.17 -5.66
N GLU A 131 -4.34 7.33 -4.62
CA GLU A 131 -3.24 7.24 -3.67
C GLU A 131 -1.96 6.71 -4.32
N ILE A 132 -2.08 5.64 -5.13
CA ILE A 132 -0.94 5.05 -5.86
C ILE A 132 -0.39 6.04 -6.90
N GLU A 133 -1.27 6.67 -7.68
CA GLU A 133 -0.88 7.68 -8.68
C GLU A 133 -0.15 8.86 -8.05
N GLN A 134 -0.62 9.35 -6.90
CA GLN A 134 0.01 10.44 -6.16
C GLN A 134 1.44 10.08 -5.74
N GLU A 135 1.62 9.00 -5.03
CA GLU A 135 2.91 8.61 -4.46
C GLU A 135 3.93 8.23 -5.52
N LEU A 136 3.53 7.44 -6.51
CA LEU A 136 4.42 7.07 -7.60
C LEU A 136 4.78 8.26 -8.49
N SER A 137 3.87 9.23 -8.66
CA SER A 137 4.15 10.48 -9.38
C SER A 137 5.15 11.35 -8.63
N GLN A 138 5.06 11.41 -7.32
CA GLN A 138 6.02 12.13 -6.47
C GLN A 138 7.41 11.50 -6.58
N THR A 139 7.50 10.18 -6.46
CA THR A 139 8.77 9.45 -6.64
C THR A 139 9.38 9.65 -8.02
N ALA A 140 8.56 9.64 -9.07
CA ALA A 140 9.02 9.81 -10.46
C ALA A 140 9.34 11.26 -10.85
N GLY A 141 8.88 12.26 -10.09
CA GLY A 141 8.92 13.66 -10.48
C GLY A 141 8.08 14.00 -11.72
N LYS A 142 7.15 13.14 -12.09
CA LYS A 142 6.22 13.31 -13.23
C LYS A 142 4.92 12.58 -12.97
N LYS A 143 3.85 12.99 -13.68
CA LYS A 143 2.54 12.35 -13.55
C LYS A 143 2.57 10.90 -14.04
N ILE A 144 2.14 10.00 -13.18
CA ILE A 144 1.94 8.56 -13.46
C ILE A 144 0.45 8.25 -13.46
N LYS A 145 0.06 7.28 -14.29
CA LYS A 145 -1.29 6.72 -14.32
C LYS A 145 -1.25 5.24 -13.99
N VAL A 146 -2.22 4.79 -13.22
CA VAL A 146 -2.35 3.40 -12.83
C VAL A 146 -3.74 2.88 -13.16
N ALA A 147 -3.80 1.71 -13.79
CA ALA A 147 -5.05 0.97 -13.99
C ALA A 147 -5.21 -0.06 -12.87
N MET A 148 -6.17 0.16 -11.96
CA MET A 148 -6.39 -0.75 -10.82
C MET A 148 -7.70 -1.52 -10.95
N SER A 149 -7.62 -2.85 -10.79
CA SER A 149 -8.76 -3.78 -10.81
C SER A 149 -8.78 -4.63 -9.53
N PRO A 150 -9.53 -4.23 -8.49
CA PRO A 150 -9.63 -4.98 -7.26
C PRO A 150 -10.66 -6.10 -7.34
N HIS A 151 -10.36 -7.24 -6.69
CA HIS A 151 -11.23 -8.39 -6.55
C HIS A 151 -11.46 -8.74 -5.08
N ALA A 152 -12.70 -8.96 -4.71
CA ALA A 152 -13.06 -9.60 -3.45
C ALA A 152 -12.85 -11.11 -3.62
N VAL A 153 -12.16 -11.74 -2.67
CA VAL A 153 -11.90 -13.18 -2.66
C VAL A 153 -12.37 -13.81 -1.36
N ASP A 154 -12.57 -15.15 -1.40
CA ASP A 154 -13.09 -15.95 -0.29
C ASP A 154 -12.01 -16.22 0.77
N VAL A 155 -11.49 -15.14 1.34
CA VAL A 155 -10.67 -15.17 2.57
C VAL A 155 -11.14 -14.07 3.49
N VAL A 156 -10.93 -14.20 4.80
CA VAL A 156 -11.30 -13.13 5.75
C VAL A 156 -10.28 -12.01 5.71
N ARG A 157 -8.99 -12.31 5.79
CA ARG A 157 -7.88 -11.34 5.87
C ARG A 157 -6.86 -11.64 4.79
N GLY A 158 -6.19 -10.59 4.34
CA GLY A 158 -5.09 -10.66 3.41
C GLY A 158 -5.34 -9.89 2.12
N ILE A 159 -4.23 -9.42 1.55
CA ILE A 159 -4.15 -8.75 0.25
C ILE A 159 -3.05 -9.41 -0.55
N LEU A 160 -3.33 -9.67 -1.82
CA LEU A 160 -2.32 -9.99 -2.84
C LEU A 160 -2.46 -8.99 -3.97
N CYS A 161 -1.39 -8.27 -4.28
CA CYS A 161 -1.31 -7.39 -5.44
C CYS A 161 -0.39 -7.99 -6.50
N THR A 162 -0.91 -8.15 -7.71
CA THR A 162 -0.15 -8.51 -8.90
C THR A 162 -0.01 -7.25 -9.75
N ASN A 163 1.18 -6.63 -9.70
CA ASN A 163 1.43 -5.38 -10.41
C ASN A 163 2.15 -5.71 -11.73
N HIS A 164 1.42 -5.58 -12.85
CA HIS A 164 1.97 -5.79 -14.17
C HIS A 164 2.60 -4.49 -14.66
N THR A 165 3.88 -4.58 -15.05
CA THR A 165 4.66 -3.46 -15.57
C THR A 165 5.47 -3.93 -16.78
N PHE A 166 5.91 -2.99 -17.61
CA PHE A 166 6.73 -3.27 -18.78
C PHE A 166 8.10 -2.61 -18.64
N LEU A 167 9.15 -3.35 -18.93
CA LEU A 167 10.52 -2.88 -18.77
C LEU A 167 10.86 -1.86 -19.87
N LYS A 168 11.56 -0.79 -19.50
CA LYS A 168 12.16 0.16 -20.46
C LYS A 168 13.46 -0.36 -21.05
N LYS A 169 14.15 -1.22 -20.33
CA LYS A 169 15.44 -1.82 -20.72
C LYS A 169 15.52 -3.23 -20.14
N ASP A 170 16.26 -4.08 -20.81
CA ASP A 170 16.53 -5.41 -20.27
C ASP A 170 17.31 -5.32 -18.95
N ILE A 171 16.91 -6.14 -17.99
CA ILE A 171 17.53 -6.25 -16.68
C ILE A 171 17.53 -7.70 -16.24
N ASP A 172 18.63 -8.14 -15.62
CA ASP A 172 18.63 -9.49 -15.08
C ASP A 172 18.02 -9.56 -13.67
N GLU A 173 17.63 -10.77 -13.28
CA GLU A 173 16.99 -11.03 -11.98
C GLU A 173 17.90 -10.62 -10.81
N LYS A 174 19.22 -10.82 -10.95
CA LYS A 174 20.19 -10.49 -9.92
C LYS A 174 20.26 -8.99 -9.65
N ASP A 175 20.20 -8.18 -10.70
CA ASP A 175 20.23 -6.72 -10.57
C ASP A 175 18.89 -6.18 -10.05
N LEU A 176 17.76 -6.77 -10.42
CA LEU A 176 16.47 -6.48 -9.77
C LEU A 176 16.53 -6.74 -8.26
N TRP A 177 17.06 -7.90 -7.84
CA TRP A 177 17.22 -8.19 -6.41
C TRP A 177 18.15 -7.22 -5.69
N LYS A 178 19.19 -6.68 -6.35
CA LYS A 178 20.04 -5.63 -5.77
C LYS A 178 19.24 -4.34 -5.53
N ILE A 179 18.41 -3.95 -6.50
CA ILE A 179 17.58 -2.76 -6.40
C ILE A 179 16.60 -2.87 -5.23
N TYR A 180 15.84 -3.96 -5.14
CA TYR A 180 14.94 -4.16 -4.01
C TYR A 180 15.66 -4.21 -2.66
N ARG A 181 16.82 -4.87 -2.59
CA ARG A 181 17.61 -4.90 -1.36
C ARG A 181 18.19 -3.55 -1.00
N SER A 182 18.66 -2.78 -1.95
CA SER A 182 19.16 -1.43 -1.71
C SER A 182 18.07 -0.51 -1.12
N GLU A 183 16.81 -0.72 -1.50
CA GLU A 183 15.70 0.08 -0.98
C GLU A 183 15.22 -0.41 0.39
N TYR A 184 15.19 -1.74 0.62
CA TYR A 184 14.48 -2.31 1.74
C TYR A 184 15.31 -3.14 2.73
N SER A 185 16.64 -3.17 2.63
CA SER A 185 17.46 -3.96 3.56
C SER A 185 17.35 -3.52 5.02
N GLU A 186 17.06 -2.25 5.26
CA GLU A 186 16.91 -1.68 6.59
C GLU A 186 15.43 -1.64 7.06
N GLU A 187 14.48 -2.00 6.18
CA GLU A 187 13.06 -1.93 6.45
C GLU A 187 12.56 -3.21 7.12
N ARG A 188 12.33 -3.14 8.44
CA ARG A 188 11.96 -4.27 9.29
C ARG A 188 10.67 -4.98 8.90
N PHE A 189 9.72 -4.25 8.31
CA PHE A 189 8.43 -4.79 7.92
C PHE A 189 8.33 -5.18 6.45
N ILE A 190 9.42 -5.06 5.70
CA ILE A 190 9.50 -5.54 4.31
C ILE A 190 10.30 -6.84 4.26
N ARG A 191 9.69 -7.88 3.68
CA ARG A 191 10.37 -9.15 3.44
C ARG A 191 10.47 -9.41 1.94
N LEU A 192 11.67 -9.65 1.45
CA LEU A 192 11.90 -9.97 0.04
C LEU A 192 11.87 -11.50 -0.13
N ILE A 193 10.85 -11.98 -0.83
CA ILE A 193 10.63 -13.42 -1.07
C ILE A 193 11.43 -13.85 -2.28
N ARG A 194 12.41 -14.72 -2.05
CA ARG A 194 13.40 -15.13 -3.07
C ARG A 194 13.51 -16.64 -3.26
N ASP A 195 12.62 -17.40 -2.72
CA ASP A 195 12.66 -18.86 -2.85
C ASP A 195 12.48 -19.28 -4.32
N LYS A 196 13.32 -20.17 -4.78
CA LYS A 196 13.30 -20.60 -6.19
C LYS A 196 12.20 -21.62 -6.46
N GLU A 197 11.83 -22.36 -5.46
CA GLU A 197 10.89 -23.50 -5.55
C GLU A 197 9.96 -23.55 -4.34
N GLY A 198 8.86 -24.29 -4.48
CA GLY A 198 7.94 -24.54 -3.39
C GLY A 198 6.80 -23.53 -3.25
N LEU A 199 6.02 -23.67 -2.18
CA LEU A 199 4.84 -22.85 -1.90
C LEU A 199 5.16 -21.39 -1.57
N HIS A 200 6.37 -21.13 -1.10
CA HIS A 200 6.82 -19.79 -0.67
C HIS A 200 7.61 -19.03 -1.76
N LYS A 201 7.57 -19.51 -2.99
CA LYS A 201 8.25 -18.88 -4.11
C LYS A 201 7.78 -17.44 -4.36
N PHE A 202 6.51 -17.16 -4.07
CA PHE A 202 5.90 -15.85 -4.24
C PHE A 202 5.20 -15.38 -2.97
N PRO A 203 5.00 -14.06 -2.78
CA PRO A 203 4.20 -13.53 -1.69
C PRO A 203 2.81 -14.18 -1.61
N ASP A 204 2.44 -14.61 -0.41
CA ASP A 204 1.13 -15.20 -0.13
C ASP A 204 0.56 -14.59 1.15
N PRO A 205 -0.62 -13.93 1.09
CA PRO A 205 -1.23 -13.28 2.25
C PRO A 205 -1.52 -14.24 3.42
N LYS A 206 -1.66 -15.54 3.15
CA LYS A 206 -1.86 -16.54 4.20
C LYS A 206 -0.74 -16.51 5.24
N PHE A 207 0.50 -16.29 4.84
CA PHE A 207 1.68 -16.24 5.72
C PHE A 207 1.95 -14.86 6.33
N LEU A 208 0.96 -13.97 6.27
CA LEU A 208 1.07 -12.58 6.76
C LEU A 208 -0.04 -12.21 7.74
N VAL A 209 -1.08 -13.04 7.84
CA VAL A 209 -2.22 -12.78 8.71
C VAL A 209 -1.78 -12.53 10.15
N GLY A 210 -2.20 -11.40 10.73
CA GLY A 210 -1.86 -10.97 12.09
C GLY A 210 -0.54 -10.25 12.24
N SER A 211 0.26 -10.12 11.17
CA SER A 211 1.57 -9.44 11.22
C SER A 211 1.57 -8.11 10.45
N ASN A 212 2.53 -7.24 10.78
CA ASN A 212 2.73 -5.97 10.07
C ASN A 212 3.68 -6.09 8.87
N PHE A 213 4.02 -7.31 8.44
CA PHE A 213 4.90 -7.50 7.31
C PHE A 213 4.19 -7.27 5.97
N CYS A 214 4.98 -6.79 5.00
CA CYS A 214 4.66 -6.80 3.58
C CYS A 214 5.71 -7.66 2.87
N ASP A 215 5.27 -8.74 2.23
CA ASP A 215 6.12 -9.58 1.39
C ASP A 215 6.14 -9.03 -0.02
N ILE A 216 7.34 -8.96 -0.60
CA ILE A 216 7.56 -8.49 -1.97
C ILE A 216 8.38 -9.53 -2.72
N GLY A 217 7.95 -9.83 -3.93
CA GLY A 217 8.65 -10.67 -4.89
C GLY A 217 8.39 -10.20 -6.31
N PHE A 218 8.99 -10.86 -7.27
CA PHE A 218 8.74 -10.54 -8.68
C PHE A 218 8.98 -11.76 -9.57
N ASP A 219 8.48 -11.67 -10.78
CA ASP A 219 8.78 -12.59 -11.89
C ASP A 219 9.00 -11.82 -13.19
N LEU A 220 9.83 -12.37 -14.08
CA LEU A 220 10.18 -11.78 -15.36
C LEU A 220 9.62 -12.62 -16.51
N ASP A 221 8.71 -12.05 -17.26
CA ASP A 221 8.21 -12.58 -18.53
C ASP A 221 8.97 -11.88 -19.67
N ARG A 222 10.10 -12.45 -20.03
CA ARG A 222 11.04 -11.85 -21.01
C ARG A 222 10.45 -11.81 -22.43
N GLU A 223 9.62 -12.79 -22.78
CA GLU A 223 9.00 -12.85 -24.11
C GLU A 223 8.07 -11.66 -24.35
N ASN A 224 7.38 -11.20 -23.30
CA ASN A 224 6.47 -10.06 -23.37
C ASN A 224 7.08 -8.76 -22.80
N ASN A 225 8.37 -8.73 -22.52
CA ASN A 225 9.06 -7.59 -21.89
C ASN A 225 8.37 -7.11 -20.62
N ARG A 226 7.82 -8.04 -19.81
CA ARG A 226 6.97 -7.75 -18.68
C ARG A 226 7.66 -8.12 -17.35
N LEU A 227 7.63 -7.19 -16.41
CA LEU A 227 7.98 -7.43 -15.01
C LEU A 227 6.70 -7.47 -14.18
N ILE A 228 6.49 -8.56 -13.47
CA ILE A 228 5.38 -8.73 -12.54
C ILE A 228 5.90 -8.51 -11.13
N ALA A 229 5.64 -7.35 -10.54
CA ALA A 229 5.95 -7.09 -9.15
C ALA A 229 4.80 -7.57 -8.26
N LEU A 230 5.11 -8.50 -7.36
CA LEU A 230 4.14 -9.15 -6.49
C LEU A 230 4.30 -8.62 -5.07
N SER A 231 3.19 -8.39 -4.40
CA SER A 231 3.22 -8.01 -2.99
C SER A 231 2.01 -8.55 -2.23
N ALA A 232 2.23 -8.89 -0.96
CA ALA A 232 1.19 -9.37 -0.08
C ALA A 232 1.30 -8.74 1.30
N SER A 233 0.17 -8.52 1.96
CA SER A 233 0.10 -8.01 3.34
C SER A 233 -1.20 -8.42 4.02
N ASP A 234 -1.29 -8.20 5.33
CA ASP A 234 -2.55 -8.26 6.06
C ASP A 234 -3.25 -6.89 5.99
N ASN A 235 -4.47 -6.86 5.45
CA ASN A 235 -5.24 -5.63 5.25
C ASN A 235 -5.67 -4.93 6.55
N LEU A 236 -5.67 -5.62 7.70
CA LEU A 236 -5.99 -5.04 9.00
C LEU A 236 -4.74 -4.65 9.79
N MET A 237 -3.56 -5.20 9.45
CA MET A 237 -2.29 -4.85 10.08
C MET A 237 -1.53 -3.83 9.21
N LYS A 238 -0.65 -4.25 8.32
CA LYS A 238 0.10 -3.34 7.41
C LYS A 238 -0.84 -2.47 6.58
N GLY A 239 -2.00 -3.00 6.23
CA GLY A 239 -3.03 -2.25 5.50
C GLY A 239 -3.87 -1.27 6.34
N ALA A 240 -3.75 -1.25 7.68
CA ALA A 240 -4.59 -0.42 8.55
C ALA A 240 -3.94 -0.16 9.93
N ALA A 241 -4.38 -0.87 10.98
CA ALA A 241 -4.01 -0.59 12.37
C ALA A 241 -2.50 -0.74 12.63
N GLY A 242 -1.84 -1.71 12.03
CA GLY A 242 -0.40 -1.91 12.16
C GLY A 242 0.39 -0.73 11.59
N SER A 243 0.01 -0.22 10.42
CA SER A 243 0.60 1.01 9.86
C SER A 243 0.33 2.23 10.75
N ALA A 244 -0.86 2.33 11.35
CA ALA A 244 -1.14 3.44 12.27
C ALA A 244 -0.23 3.41 13.50
N ILE A 245 0.00 2.25 14.11
CA ILE A 245 0.91 2.09 15.24
C ILE A 245 2.36 2.35 14.81
N GLN A 246 2.79 1.83 13.65
CA GLN A 246 4.11 2.10 13.08
C GLN A 246 4.34 3.61 12.92
N ASN A 247 3.39 4.33 12.31
CA ASN A 247 3.45 5.79 12.19
C ASN A 247 3.46 6.51 13.54
N MET A 248 2.67 6.04 14.51
CA MET A 248 2.66 6.58 15.87
C MET A 248 4.03 6.43 16.54
N ASN A 249 4.66 5.28 16.40
CA ASN A 249 5.98 5.02 16.95
C ASN A 249 7.02 5.99 16.37
N VAL A 250 7.06 6.12 15.03
CA VAL A 250 7.95 7.05 14.32
C VAL A 250 7.68 8.50 14.75
N MET A 251 6.41 8.93 14.77
CA MET A 251 6.01 10.29 15.15
C MET A 251 6.35 10.61 16.61
N SER A 252 6.34 9.62 17.48
CA SER A 252 6.56 9.78 18.93
C SER A 252 8.00 9.50 19.36
N GLY A 253 8.87 9.03 18.44
CA GLY A 253 10.27 8.72 18.72
C GLY A 253 10.46 7.40 19.47
N PHE A 254 9.48 6.49 19.43
CA PHE A 254 9.63 5.10 19.86
C PHE A 254 10.33 4.26 18.78
N ASP A 255 10.77 3.06 19.16
CA ASP A 255 11.18 2.08 18.19
C ASP A 255 10.02 1.79 17.23
N GLU A 256 10.27 1.86 15.92
CA GLU A 256 9.24 1.77 14.88
C GLU A 256 8.39 0.50 14.98
N PHE A 257 8.96 -0.58 15.48
CA PHE A 257 8.32 -1.89 15.63
C PHE A 257 7.75 -2.16 17.02
N GLU A 258 7.78 -1.19 17.93
CA GLU A 258 7.25 -1.37 19.28
C GLU A 258 5.78 -1.75 19.27
N GLY A 259 5.44 -2.86 19.92
CA GLY A 259 4.07 -3.36 20.03
C GLY A 259 3.46 -3.97 18.76
N ILE A 260 4.21 -4.10 17.65
CA ILE A 260 3.70 -4.66 16.38
C ILE A 260 4.63 -5.69 15.71
N MET A 261 5.72 -6.07 16.36
CA MET A 261 6.64 -7.10 15.86
C MET A 261 6.12 -8.50 16.23
N TYR A 262 4.99 -8.87 15.67
CA TYR A 262 4.42 -10.21 15.84
C TYR A 262 4.77 -11.12 14.67
N SER A 263 5.00 -12.39 14.98
CA SER A 263 5.00 -13.44 13.95
C SER A 263 3.59 -13.58 13.36
N PRO A 264 3.48 -13.91 12.08
CA PRO A 264 2.19 -14.26 11.48
C PRO A 264 1.49 -15.38 12.26
N LEU A 265 0.16 -15.37 12.25
CA LEU A 265 -0.66 -16.41 12.89
C LEU A 265 -0.62 -17.76 12.15
N THR A 266 0.01 -17.81 10.99
CA THR A 266 0.11 -19.00 10.14
C THR A 266 1.58 -19.37 9.95
N PRO A 267 1.94 -20.67 9.83
CA PRO A 267 1.03 -21.84 9.90
C PRO A 267 0.63 -22.17 11.35
N VAL A 268 -0.64 -22.50 11.53
CA VAL A 268 -1.23 -23.06 12.77
C VAL A 268 -1.66 -24.46 12.50
#